data_940e41e11a8070ff4d9fba2c53574579
#
_entry.id   940e41e11a8070ff4d9fba2c53574579
#
_cell.length_a   1.000
_cell.length_b   1.000
_cell.length_c   1.000
_cell.angle_alpha   90.00
_cell.angle_beta   90.00
_cell.angle_gamma   90.00
#
_symmetry.space_group_name_H-M   'P 1'
#
loop_
_entity.id
_entity.type
_entity.pdbx_description
1 polymer ?
#
loop_
_entity_poly.entity_id
_entity_poly.type
_entity_poly.pdbx_seq_one_letter_code
_entity_poly.pdbx_strand_id
1 'polypeptide(L)'
;THGHEENIGALPDLMPDLEGVPVFASKYTLDIVKKEFETYKIDTSSLKEIKANIPLEVGKIKVFPVNLSHSAPDNFGYAIYTSDGVIFYASDFVVDPLMKGAYKTDIGKLAYIGKQNVLCLLTESNYAGIEGFTSPRHRIADLIKETLNATEGRIIFNVLDSHLYR
;
A
#
# COMPACT_ATOMS: atom_id res chain seq x y z
N THR A 1 5.33 -0.42 1.27
CA THR A 1 4.01 -0.95 0.95
C THR A 1 3.27 -0.09 -0.06
N HIS A 2 3.06 1.21 0.21
CA HIS A 2 2.33 2.15 -0.62
C HIS A 2 2.78 3.61 -0.39
N GLY A 3 2.26 4.55 -1.18
CA GLY A 3 2.74 5.93 -1.26
C GLY A 3 2.14 6.91 -0.24
N HIS A 4 1.63 6.47 0.91
CA HIS A 4 1.24 7.39 1.97
C HIS A 4 2.45 7.84 2.79
N GLU A 5 2.40 9.05 3.32
CA GLU A 5 3.49 9.70 4.03
C GLU A 5 4.01 8.89 5.21
N GLU A 6 3.15 8.25 5.98
CA GLU A 6 3.51 7.38 7.11
C GLU A 6 4.37 6.18 6.71
N ASN A 7 4.36 5.78 5.43
CA ASN A 7 5.15 4.67 4.91
C ASN A 7 6.41 5.08 4.17
N ILE A 8 6.50 6.32 3.67
CA ILE A 8 7.60 6.77 2.81
C ILE A 8 8.28 8.06 3.32
N GLY A 9 7.63 8.82 4.21
CA GLY A 9 8.08 10.16 4.59
C GLY A 9 9.47 10.21 5.25
N ALA A 10 9.90 9.15 5.91
CA ALA A 10 11.23 9.08 6.52
C ALA A 10 12.36 8.71 5.52
N LEU A 11 12.05 8.33 4.28
CA LEU A 11 13.06 7.91 3.31
C LEU A 11 14.12 8.99 3.04
N PRO A 12 13.77 10.29 2.86
CA PRO A 12 14.77 11.32 2.65
C PRO A 12 15.80 11.43 3.77
N ASP A 13 15.38 11.22 5.01
CA ASP A 13 16.27 11.28 6.19
C ASP A 13 17.13 10.03 6.33
N LEU A 14 16.63 8.87 5.90
CA LEU A 14 17.31 7.58 6.04
C LEU A 14 18.32 7.31 4.90
N MET A 15 18.04 7.76 3.70
CA MET A 15 18.84 7.42 2.51
C MET A 15 20.31 7.82 2.59
N PRO A 16 20.70 8.96 3.22
CA PRO A 16 22.12 9.28 3.41
C PRO A 16 22.90 8.21 4.17
N ASP A 17 22.25 7.51 5.12
CA ASP A 17 22.87 6.44 5.92
C ASP A 17 22.74 5.06 5.23
N LEU A 18 21.98 4.96 4.17
CA LEU A 18 21.67 3.73 3.42
C LEU A 18 22.26 3.75 2.00
N GLU A 19 23.48 4.29 1.85
CA GLU A 19 24.14 4.40 0.54
C GLU A 19 24.24 3.04 -0.15
N GLY A 20 23.77 2.98 -1.40
CA GLY A 20 23.78 1.77 -2.21
C GLY A 20 22.67 0.75 -1.88
N VAL A 21 21.83 0.99 -0.89
CA VAL A 21 20.70 0.13 -0.55
C VAL A 21 19.53 0.42 -1.50
N PRO A 22 19.02 -0.58 -2.25
CA PRO A 22 17.91 -0.35 -3.16
C PRO A 22 16.57 -0.20 -2.42
N VAL A 23 15.75 0.73 -2.89
CA VAL A 23 14.37 0.94 -2.43
C VAL A 23 13.42 0.33 -3.45
N PHE A 24 12.66 -0.68 -3.03
CA PHE A 24 11.72 -1.40 -3.88
C PHE A 24 10.28 -0.99 -3.57
N ALA A 25 9.54 -0.59 -4.59
CA ALA A 25 8.11 -0.30 -4.45
C ALA A 25 7.37 -0.43 -5.78
N SER A 26 6.02 -0.28 -5.75
CA SER A 26 5.22 -0.16 -6.96
C SER A 26 5.60 1.10 -7.74
N LYS A 27 5.29 1.12 -9.04
CA LYS A 27 5.55 2.30 -9.88
C LYS A 27 4.92 3.57 -9.29
N TYR A 28 3.65 3.50 -8.87
CA TYR A 28 2.94 4.63 -8.26
C TYR A 28 3.68 5.18 -7.02
N THR A 29 4.07 4.29 -6.12
CA THR A 29 4.81 4.67 -4.91
C THR A 29 6.17 5.27 -5.25
N LEU A 30 6.90 4.70 -6.22
CA LEU A 30 8.19 5.23 -6.67
C LEU A 30 8.07 6.62 -7.32
N ASP A 31 6.99 6.87 -8.06
CA ASP A 31 6.76 8.19 -8.67
C ASP A 31 6.58 9.29 -7.59
N ILE A 32 5.98 8.94 -6.43
CA ILE A 32 5.89 9.84 -5.28
C ILE A 32 7.26 10.00 -4.60
N VAL A 33 7.92 8.89 -4.27
CA VAL A 33 9.25 8.89 -3.62
C VAL A 33 10.27 9.66 -4.47
N LYS A 34 10.20 9.54 -5.81
CA LYS A 34 11.08 10.25 -6.70
C LYS A 34 10.92 11.78 -6.58
N LYS A 35 9.70 12.29 -6.48
CA LYS A 35 9.44 13.72 -6.27
C LYS A 35 10.02 14.22 -4.95
N GLU A 36 9.87 13.40 -3.88
CA GLU A 36 10.48 13.71 -2.59
C GLU A 36 12.01 13.75 -2.70
N PHE A 37 12.63 12.75 -3.32
CA PHE A 37 14.08 12.69 -3.51
C PHE A 37 14.60 13.86 -4.33
N GLU A 38 13.88 14.26 -5.40
CA GLU A 38 14.22 15.46 -6.20
C GLU A 38 14.18 16.74 -5.34
N THR A 39 13.19 16.88 -4.44
CA THR A 39 13.07 18.02 -3.53
C THR A 39 14.26 18.11 -2.57
N TYR A 40 14.70 16.98 -2.03
CA TYR A 40 15.84 16.90 -1.12
C TYR A 40 17.19 16.67 -1.81
N LYS A 41 17.22 16.63 -3.15
CA LYS A 41 18.44 16.41 -3.99
C LYS A 41 19.12 15.06 -3.69
N ILE A 42 18.33 14.03 -3.43
CA ILE A 42 18.78 12.66 -3.20
C ILE A 42 18.83 11.91 -4.54
N ASP A 43 19.86 11.09 -4.73
CA ASP A 43 19.98 10.26 -5.93
C ASP A 43 18.84 9.23 -6.02
N THR A 44 18.23 9.14 -7.20
CA THR A 44 17.11 8.25 -7.49
C THR A 44 17.53 6.91 -8.08
N SER A 45 18.81 6.65 -8.28
CA SER A 45 19.34 5.42 -8.91
C SER A 45 19.06 4.15 -8.08
N SER A 46 18.88 4.31 -6.76
CA SER A 46 18.50 3.25 -5.84
C SER A 46 17.06 2.77 -5.97
N LEU A 47 16.18 3.54 -6.63
CA LEU A 47 14.77 3.23 -6.76
C LEU A 47 14.54 2.11 -7.79
N LYS A 48 13.86 1.04 -7.37
CA LYS A 48 13.61 -0.16 -8.19
C LYS A 48 12.13 -0.53 -8.19
N GLU A 49 11.55 -0.61 -9.39
CA GLU A 49 10.15 -1.03 -9.54
C GLU A 49 10.01 -2.54 -9.27
N ILE A 50 9.00 -2.88 -8.48
CA ILE A 50 8.51 -4.25 -8.32
C ILE A 50 7.02 -4.32 -8.69
N LYS A 51 6.58 -5.54 -8.99
CA LYS A 51 5.18 -5.80 -9.36
C LYS A 51 4.60 -6.89 -8.47
N ALA A 52 3.30 -6.77 -8.21
CA ALA A 52 2.60 -7.83 -7.49
C ALA A 52 2.76 -9.19 -8.18
N ASN A 53 2.82 -10.23 -7.38
CA ASN A 53 2.94 -11.62 -7.80
C ASN A 53 4.26 -11.98 -8.52
N ILE A 54 5.25 -11.08 -8.56
CA ILE A 54 6.59 -11.38 -9.05
C ILE A 54 7.54 -11.41 -7.85
N PRO A 55 8.14 -12.57 -7.55
CA PRO A 55 9.03 -12.70 -6.41
C PRO A 55 10.31 -11.88 -6.60
N LEU A 56 10.82 -11.35 -5.49
CA LEU A 56 12.10 -10.66 -5.38
C LEU A 56 13.04 -11.50 -4.52
N GLU A 57 14.26 -11.75 -5.00
CA GLU A 57 15.32 -12.38 -4.23
C GLU A 57 16.18 -11.29 -3.57
N VAL A 58 16.29 -11.34 -2.25
CA VAL A 58 17.15 -10.46 -1.45
C VAL A 58 18.14 -11.32 -0.65
N GLY A 59 19.31 -11.52 -1.21
CA GLY A 59 20.26 -12.48 -0.67
C GLY A 59 19.70 -13.91 -0.68
N LYS A 60 19.52 -14.49 0.50
CA LYS A 60 18.92 -15.85 0.67
C LYS A 60 17.42 -15.80 0.96
N ILE A 61 16.84 -14.61 1.05
CA ILE A 61 15.44 -14.40 1.40
C ILE A 61 14.65 -14.15 0.12
N LYS A 62 13.52 -14.83 -0.01
CA LYS A 62 12.54 -14.57 -1.07
C LYS A 62 11.42 -13.70 -0.50
N VAL A 63 11.13 -12.59 -1.17
CA VAL A 63 10.02 -11.68 -0.85
C VAL A 63 9.00 -11.74 -1.96
N PHE A 64 7.72 -11.96 -1.62
CA PHE A 64 6.65 -12.09 -2.59
C PHE A 64 5.60 -10.99 -2.35
N PRO A 65 5.53 -9.97 -3.24
CA PRO A 65 4.56 -8.90 -3.13
C PRO A 65 3.16 -9.38 -3.53
N VAL A 66 2.14 -9.01 -2.75
CA VAL A 66 0.72 -9.32 -3.00
C VAL A 66 -0.10 -8.04 -2.96
N ASN A 67 -0.98 -7.83 -3.92
CA ASN A 67 -1.89 -6.69 -3.89
C ASN A 67 -2.86 -6.76 -2.72
N LEU A 68 -2.98 -5.66 -2.00
CA LEU A 68 -3.93 -5.41 -0.93
C LEU A 68 -4.76 -4.16 -1.24
N SER A 69 -6.06 -4.21 -0.97
CA SER A 69 -6.93 -3.04 -1.14
C SER A 69 -6.61 -1.97 -0.10
N HIS A 70 -6.41 -0.76 -0.57
CA HIS A 70 -6.24 0.41 0.28
C HIS A 70 -6.69 1.68 -0.46
N SER A 71 -6.61 2.85 0.16
CA SER A 71 -6.89 4.14 -0.49
C SER A 71 -5.84 4.52 -1.53
N ALA A 72 -4.58 4.11 -1.35
CA ALA A 72 -3.54 4.22 -2.35
C ALA A 72 -3.60 3.05 -3.35
N PRO A 73 -3.36 3.28 -4.66
CA PRO A 73 -3.24 2.21 -5.63
C PRO A 73 -1.95 1.42 -5.43
N ASP A 74 -1.94 0.18 -5.93
CA ASP A 74 -0.78 -0.73 -5.88
C ASP A 74 -0.16 -0.84 -4.48
N ASN A 75 -1.03 -0.93 -3.46
CA ASN A 75 -0.61 -1.25 -2.10
C ASN A 75 -0.21 -2.73 -2.02
N PHE A 76 1.00 -3.01 -1.54
CA PHE A 76 1.54 -4.37 -1.42
C PHE A 76 1.68 -4.80 0.03
N GLY A 77 1.18 -6.00 0.32
CA GLY A 77 1.68 -6.82 1.42
C GLY A 77 2.83 -7.70 0.93
N TYR A 78 3.68 -8.14 1.83
CA TYR A 78 4.88 -8.91 1.51
C TYR A 78 4.90 -10.22 2.27
N ALA A 79 4.93 -11.34 1.55
CA ALA A 79 5.28 -12.62 2.15
C ALA A 79 6.80 -12.80 2.10
N ILE A 80 7.44 -12.82 3.26
CA ILE A 80 8.88 -12.92 3.44
C ILE A 80 9.18 -14.36 3.84
N TYR A 81 9.81 -15.11 2.95
CA TYR A 81 10.13 -16.52 3.15
C TYR A 81 11.49 -16.66 3.82
N THR A 82 11.48 -17.19 5.03
CA THR A 82 12.67 -17.49 5.82
C THR A 82 12.87 -18.99 5.96
N SER A 83 14.00 -19.43 6.55
CA SER A 83 14.25 -20.84 6.89
C SER A 83 13.22 -21.44 7.84
N ASP A 84 12.62 -20.59 8.71
CA ASP A 84 11.73 -21.04 9.79
C ASP A 84 10.26 -20.99 9.39
N GLY A 85 9.95 -20.22 8.34
CA GLY A 85 8.60 -20.06 7.82
C GLY A 85 8.37 -18.69 7.19
N VAL A 86 7.10 -18.31 7.02
CA VAL A 86 6.69 -17.09 6.32
C VAL A 86 6.32 -16.01 7.33
N ILE A 87 6.90 -14.82 7.20
CA ILE A 87 6.44 -13.59 7.83
C ILE A 87 5.60 -12.85 6.81
N PHE A 88 4.35 -12.54 7.13
CA PHE A 88 3.52 -11.70 6.26
C PHE A 88 3.43 -10.29 6.83
N TYR A 89 3.98 -9.33 6.10
CA TYR A 89 3.89 -7.91 6.44
C TYR A 89 2.82 -7.24 5.59
N ALA A 90 1.82 -6.67 6.25
CA ALA A 90 0.78 -5.86 5.63
C ALA A 90 0.62 -4.57 6.45
N SER A 91 0.92 -3.43 5.86
CA SER A 91 0.65 -2.14 6.47
C SER A 91 -0.87 -1.90 6.57
N ASP A 92 -1.35 -0.82 6.00
CA ASP A 92 -2.79 -0.52 5.96
C ASP A 92 -3.48 -1.29 4.84
N PHE A 93 -4.61 -1.90 5.14
CA PHE A 93 -5.43 -2.54 4.12
C PHE A 93 -6.89 -2.67 4.55
N VAL A 94 -7.75 -2.87 3.56
CA VAL A 94 -9.14 -3.27 3.76
C VAL A 94 -9.42 -4.52 2.95
N VAL A 95 -10.37 -5.34 3.39
CA VAL A 95 -10.85 -6.48 2.61
C VAL A 95 -12.16 -6.08 1.94
N ASP A 96 -12.07 -5.66 0.67
CA ASP A 96 -13.24 -5.33 -0.14
C ASP A 96 -13.18 -6.09 -1.47
N PRO A 97 -14.01 -7.13 -1.65
CA PRO A 97 -14.02 -7.95 -2.86
C PRO A 97 -14.53 -7.21 -4.11
N LEU A 98 -15.15 -6.04 -3.94
CA LEU A 98 -15.67 -5.24 -5.04
C LEU A 98 -14.65 -4.26 -5.63
N MET A 99 -13.50 -4.09 -4.97
CA MET A 99 -12.42 -3.26 -5.48
C MET A 99 -11.82 -3.84 -6.76
N LYS A 100 -11.42 -2.96 -7.68
CA LYS A 100 -10.94 -3.34 -9.01
C LYS A 100 -9.58 -2.71 -9.33
N GLY A 101 -8.89 -3.27 -10.34
CA GLY A 101 -7.62 -2.74 -10.83
C GLY A 101 -6.54 -2.71 -9.76
N ALA A 102 -5.84 -1.58 -9.67
CA ALA A 102 -4.74 -1.32 -8.74
C ALA A 102 -5.15 -1.29 -7.26
N TYR A 103 -6.46 -1.32 -6.97
CA TYR A 103 -7.01 -1.33 -5.60
C TYR A 103 -7.52 -2.70 -5.15
N LYS A 104 -7.36 -3.74 -5.99
CA LYS A 104 -7.91 -5.07 -5.71
C LYS A 104 -7.00 -5.84 -4.76
N THR A 105 -7.58 -6.50 -3.74
CA THR A 105 -6.88 -7.54 -2.96
C THR A 105 -6.84 -8.85 -3.75
N ASP A 106 -5.66 -9.47 -3.84
CA ASP A 106 -5.51 -10.82 -4.39
C ASP A 106 -5.78 -11.87 -3.31
N ILE A 107 -7.07 -12.11 -3.06
CA ILE A 107 -7.54 -13.05 -2.04
C ILE A 107 -7.02 -14.48 -2.31
N GLY A 108 -6.92 -14.86 -3.59
CA GLY A 108 -6.40 -16.18 -3.97
C GLY A 108 -4.96 -16.38 -3.52
N LYS A 109 -4.12 -15.35 -3.68
CA LYS A 109 -2.73 -15.39 -3.19
C LYS A 109 -2.63 -15.37 -1.67
N LEU A 110 -3.46 -14.57 -1.01
CA LEU A 110 -3.52 -14.57 0.45
C LEU A 110 -3.91 -15.93 1.00
N ALA A 111 -4.93 -16.57 0.42
CA ALA A 111 -5.35 -17.91 0.80
C ALA A 111 -4.25 -18.96 0.56
N TYR A 112 -3.51 -18.84 -0.54
CA TYR A 112 -2.36 -19.71 -0.83
C TYR A 112 -1.24 -19.53 0.21
N ILE A 113 -0.88 -18.27 0.55
CA ILE A 113 0.14 -17.97 1.55
C ILE A 113 -0.29 -18.47 2.93
N GLY A 114 -1.57 -18.27 3.30
CA GLY A 114 -2.10 -18.71 4.59
C GLY A 114 -2.09 -20.23 4.79
N LYS A 115 -1.97 -21.02 3.73
CA LYS A 115 -1.78 -22.49 3.81
C LYS A 115 -0.33 -22.92 4.04
N GLN A 116 0.61 -21.96 4.01
CA GLN A 116 2.02 -22.25 4.26
C GLN A 116 2.34 -22.09 5.76
N ASN A 117 3.57 -22.38 6.15
CA ASN A 117 4.00 -22.21 7.54
C ASN A 117 4.15 -20.71 7.86
N VAL A 118 3.04 -19.99 8.06
CA VAL A 118 3.03 -18.58 8.43
C VAL A 118 3.35 -18.45 9.93
N LEU A 119 4.49 -17.84 10.24
CA LEU A 119 4.96 -17.61 11.60
C LEU A 119 4.24 -16.44 12.27
N CYS A 120 4.08 -15.34 11.55
CA CYS A 120 3.40 -14.17 12.07
C CYS A 120 2.84 -13.28 10.95
N LEU A 121 1.83 -12.50 11.31
CA LEU A 121 1.29 -11.38 10.56
C LEU A 121 1.72 -10.08 11.26
N LEU A 122 2.42 -9.22 10.54
CA LEU A 122 2.74 -7.86 10.98
C LEU A 122 1.80 -6.90 10.24
N THR A 123 0.97 -6.18 10.98
CA THR A 123 0.00 -5.23 10.41
C THR A 123 -0.14 -4.00 11.30
N GLU A 124 -0.67 -2.93 10.73
CA GLU A 124 -0.98 -1.73 11.48
C GLU A 124 -2.17 -1.94 12.44
N SER A 125 -2.33 -1.06 13.41
CA SER A 125 -3.36 -1.13 14.44
C SER A 125 -4.08 0.20 14.71
N ASN A 126 -4.02 1.14 13.78
CA ASN A 126 -4.51 2.52 13.96
C ASN A 126 -5.98 2.59 14.43
N TYR A 127 -6.82 1.68 13.98
CA TYR A 127 -8.25 1.66 14.30
C TYR A 127 -8.66 0.52 15.24
N ALA A 128 -7.70 -0.16 15.86
CA ALA A 128 -7.98 -1.33 16.70
C ALA A 128 -8.87 -1.04 17.93
N GLY A 129 -8.87 0.21 18.41
CA GLY A 129 -9.70 0.66 19.52
C GLY A 129 -11.09 1.21 19.12
N ILE A 130 -11.41 1.24 17.83
CA ILE A 130 -12.68 1.78 17.32
C ILE A 130 -13.62 0.62 17.03
N GLU A 131 -14.79 0.62 17.69
CA GLU A 131 -15.82 -0.39 17.43
C GLU A 131 -16.44 -0.21 16.04
N GLY A 132 -16.74 -1.33 15.37
CA GLY A 132 -17.40 -1.34 14.08
C GLY A 132 -16.54 -1.97 12.98
N PHE A 133 -16.77 -1.52 11.76
CA PHE A 133 -16.06 -2.00 10.56
C PHE A 133 -15.92 -0.89 9.52
N THR A 134 -14.93 -1.00 8.65
CA THR A 134 -14.75 -0.08 7.53
C THR A 134 -15.89 -0.21 6.53
N SER A 135 -16.56 0.91 6.24
CA SER A 135 -17.64 0.93 5.24
C SER A 135 -17.10 0.64 3.84
N PRO A 136 -17.77 -0.22 3.08
CA PRO A 136 -17.40 -0.48 1.69
C PRO A 136 -17.42 0.81 0.85
N ARG A 137 -16.44 0.95 -0.05
CA ARG A 137 -16.29 2.14 -0.89
C ARG A 137 -17.53 2.48 -1.73
N HIS A 138 -18.24 1.47 -2.24
CA HIS A 138 -19.43 1.68 -3.08
C HIS A 138 -20.56 2.44 -2.37
N ARG A 139 -20.66 2.34 -1.03
CA ARG A 139 -21.65 3.12 -0.25
C ARG A 139 -21.32 4.61 -0.23
N ILE A 140 -20.04 4.96 -0.24
CA ILE A 140 -19.60 6.36 -0.28
C ILE A 140 -19.95 6.97 -1.65
N ALA A 141 -19.79 6.23 -2.74
CA ALA A 141 -20.12 6.70 -4.08
C ALA A 141 -21.62 7.05 -4.25
N ASP A 142 -22.50 6.24 -3.67
CA ASP A 142 -23.94 6.52 -3.71
C ASP A 142 -24.30 7.75 -2.87
N LEU A 143 -23.72 7.88 -1.68
CA LEU A 143 -23.90 9.07 -0.83
C LEU A 143 -23.41 10.36 -1.52
N ILE A 144 -22.27 10.30 -2.20
CA ILE A 144 -21.75 11.43 -2.99
C ILE A 144 -22.73 11.79 -4.11
N LYS A 145 -23.23 10.80 -4.87
CA LYS A 145 -24.22 11.03 -5.94
C LYS A 145 -25.50 11.65 -5.42
N GLU A 146 -26.05 11.13 -4.33
CA GLU A 146 -27.24 11.69 -3.68
C GLU A 146 -27.01 13.13 -3.24
N THR A 147 -25.88 13.42 -2.61
CA THR A 147 -25.52 14.78 -2.18
C THR A 147 -25.38 15.73 -3.37
N LEU A 148 -24.72 15.29 -4.46
CA LEU A 148 -24.55 16.08 -5.67
C LEU A 148 -25.91 16.41 -6.32
N ASN A 149 -26.83 15.44 -6.37
CA ASN A 149 -28.14 15.62 -6.97
C ASN A 149 -29.09 16.48 -6.12
N ALA A 150 -28.92 16.46 -4.80
CA ALA A 150 -29.79 17.21 -3.88
C ALA A 150 -29.31 18.65 -3.59
N THR A 151 -28.10 19.02 -4.03
CA THR A 151 -27.50 20.31 -3.69
C THR A 151 -27.56 21.27 -4.88
N GLU A 152 -28.25 22.40 -4.71
CA GLU A 152 -28.30 23.47 -5.72
C GLU A 152 -27.14 24.48 -5.62
N GLY A 153 -26.31 24.36 -4.59
CA GLY A 153 -25.20 25.28 -4.30
C GLY A 153 -23.82 24.71 -4.63
N ARG A 154 -22.80 25.31 -4.01
CA ARG A 154 -21.43 24.82 -4.11
C ARG A 154 -21.23 23.63 -3.20
N ILE A 155 -20.50 22.63 -3.66
CA ILE A 155 -20.05 21.49 -2.87
C ILE A 155 -18.52 21.60 -2.75
N ILE A 156 -18.02 21.51 -1.54
CA ILE A 156 -16.59 21.56 -1.24
C ILE A 156 -16.18 20.18 -0.75
N PHE A 157 -15.25 19.54 -1.47
CA PHE A 157 -14.61 18.30 -1.04
C PHE A 157 -13.27 18.63 -0.39
N ASN A 158 -13.08 18.15 0.83
CA ASN A 158 -11.78 18.16 1.49
C ASN A 158 -11.23 16.74 1.47
N VAL A 159 -10.18 16.52 0.71
CA VAL A 159 -9.53 15.21 0.50
C VAL A 159 -8.02 15.37 0.52
N LEU A 160 -7.32 14.32 0.90
CA LEU A 160 -5.88 14.25 0.70
C LEU A 160 -5.57 14.03 -0.78
N ASP A 161 -4.46 14.57 -1.27
CA ASP A 161 -4.03 14.43 -2.68
C ASP A 161 -3.96 12.98 -3.13
N SER A 162 -3.49 12.09 -2.25
CA SER A 162 -3.44 10.64 -2.47
C SER A 162 -4.82 9.97 -2.63
N HIS A 163 -5.89 10.66 -2.24
CA HIS A 163 -7.28 10.16 -2.31
C HIS A 163 -8.09 10.71 -3.48
N LEU A 164 -7.48 11.54 -4.34
CA LEU A 164 -8.18 12.25 -5.42
C LEU A 164 -8.84 11.30 -6.44
N TYR A 165 -8.28 10.11 -6.62
CA TYR A 165 -8.80 9.08 -7.54
C TYR A 165 -9.71 8.03 -6.86
N ARG A 166 -10.07 8.27 -5.65
CA ARG A 166 -10.93 7.40 -4.84
C ARG A 166 -12.45 7.77 -4.95
#